data_7fb401922272efcc2f79843e38bcb8bd
#
_entry.id   7fb401922272efcc2f79843e38bcb8bd
#
_cell.length_a   1.000
_cell.length_b   1.000
_cell.length_c   1.000
_cell.angle_alpha   90.00
_cell.angle_beta   90.00
_cell.angle_gamma   90.00
#
_symmetry.space_group_name_H-M   'P 1'
#
loop_
_entity.id
_entity.type
_entity.pdbx_description
1 polymer ?
#
loop_
_entity_poly.entity_id
_entity_poly.type
_entity_poly.pdbx_seq_one_letter_code
_entity_poly.pdbx_strand_id
1 'polypeptide(L)'
;MSQQANEHAIYVISVAAERAGMHPQTLRIYERRGLLQPARTQGGNRRYSEIDIARLRRISELTAEGMNVEGIRRVMHLEAEVLRLRNEVDQLRLLAAQAIHAVQVRPSTPPSQANIVPLRQAITVFGHVDAVLRRD
;
A
#
# COMPACT_ATOMS: atom_id res chain seq x y z
N MET A 1 -13.10 4.61 -1.09
CA MET A 1 -11.67 4.95 -1.23
C MET A 1 -11.19 5.11 -2.68
N SER A 2 -11.83 4.50 -3.62
CA SER A 2 -11.47 4.64 -5.05
C SER A 2 -11.89 5.98 -5.69
N GLN A 3 -12.76 6.74 -5.05
CA GLN A 3 -13.27 8.00 -5.61
C GLN A 3 -12.30 9.17 -5.45
N GLN A 4 -11.53 9.22 -4.38
CA GLN A 4 -10.59 10.34 -4.15
C GLN A 4 -9.39 10.33 -5.11
N ALA A 5 -8.97 9.16 -5.58
CA ALA A 5 -7.92 9.06 -6.59
C ALA A 5 -8.36 9.57 -7.96
N ASN A 6 -9.67 9.55 -8.23
CA ASN A 6 -10.24 10.00 -9.49
C ASN A 6 -10.48 11.51 -9.55
N GLU A 7 -10.57 12.19 -8.40
CA GLU A 7 -10.83 13.65 -8.36
C GLU A 7 -9.67 14.47 -8.92
N HIS A 8 -8.48 13.87 -9.01
CA HIS A 8 -7.27 14.55 -9.51
C HIS A 8 -6.80 14.00 -10.87
N ALA A 9 -7.66 13.28 -11.59
CA ALA A 9 -7.36 12.74 -12.91
C ALA A 9 -7.56 13.82 -13.98
N ILE A 10 -6.49 14.53 -14.31
CA ILE A 10 -6.50 15.71 -15.19
C ILE A 10 -5.83 15.49 -16.55
N TYR A 11 -5.04 14.43 -16.71
CA TYR A 11 -4.24 14.22 -17.91
C TYR A 11 -4.96 13.39 -18.94
N VAL A 12 -4.96 13.87 -20.20
CA VAL A 12 -5.38 13.07 -21.35
C VAL A 12 -4.35 11.99 -21.66
N ILE A 13 -4.74 10.98 -22.42
CA ILE A 13 -3.89 9.80 -22.69
C ILE A 13 -2.55 10.16 -23.31
N SER A 14 -2.50 11.11 -24.25
CA SER A 14 -1.25 11.53 -24.90
C SER A 14 -0.25 12.12 -23.90
N VAL A 15 -0.73 12.96 -22.99
CA VAL A 15 0.10 13.60 -21.96
C VAL A 15 0.54 12.55 -20.91
N ALA A 16 -0.36 11.68 -20.49
CA ALA A 16 -0.03 10.61 -19.54
C ALA A 16 1.04 9.66 -20.11
N ALA A 17 0.89 9.28 -21.38
CA ALA A 17 1.85 8.42 -22.07
C ALA A 17 3.23 9.08 -22.17
N GLU A 18 3.28 10.34 -22.57
CA GLU A 18 4.53 11.11 -22.64
C GLU A 18 5.22 11.18 -21.27
N ARG A 19 4.48 11.50 -20.20
CA ARG A 19 5.01 11.58 -18.84
C ARG A 19 5.48 10.24 -18.29
N ALA A 20 4.85 9.15 -18.70
CA ALA A 20 5.24 7.80 -18.33
C ALA A 20 6.34 7.21 -19.24
N GLY A 21 6.70 7.90 -20.31
CA GLY A 21 7.72 7.43 -21.26
C GLY A 21 7.28 6.24 -22.10
N MET A 22 6.01 6.16 -22.48
CA MET A 22 5.49 5.04 -23.25
C MET A 22 4.48 5.49 -24.31
N HIS A 23 4.14 4.61 -25.24
CA HIS A 23 3.18 4.89 -26.31
C HIS A 23 1.73 4.88 -25.76
N PRO A 24 0.82 5.76 -26.25
CA PRO A 24 -0.58 5.75 -25.81
C PRO A 24 -1.28 4.40 -26.00
N GLN A 25 -0.94 3.66 -27.04
CA GLN A 25 -1.49 2.32 -27.27
C GLN A 25 -1.12 1.34 -26.14
N THR A 26 0.05 1.49 -25.54
CA THR A 26 0.48 0.69 -24.39
C THR A 26 -0.44 0.94 -23.19
N LEU A 27 -0.85 2.18 -22.94
CA LEU A 27 -1.80 2.51 -21.88
C LEU A 27 -3.15 1.82 -22.11
N ARG A 28 -3.63 1.78 -23.35
CA ARG A 28 -4.88 1.09 -23.71
C ARG A 28 -4.79 -0.42 -23.48
N ILE A 29 -3.62 -1.02 -23.78
CA ILE A 29 -3.37 -2.44 -23.53
C ILE A 29 -3.38 -2.73 -22.03
N TYR A 30 -2.73 -1.92 -21.23
CA TYR A 30 -2.70 -2.10 -19.76
C TYR A 30 -4.08 -1.92 -19.14
N GLU A 31 -4.87 -0.98 -19.63
CA GLU A 31 -6.27 -0.83 -19.23
C GLU A 31 -7.08 -2.11 -19.53
N ARG A 32 -6.99 -2.64 -20.73
CA ARG A 32 -7.67 -3.88 -21.13
C ARG A 32 -7.24 -5.08 -20.29
N ARG A 33 -5.98 -5.10 -19.86
CA ARG A 33 -5.41 -6.16 -19.01
C ARG A 33 -5.70 -5.97 -17.52
N GLY A 34 -6.40 -4.89 -17.15
CA GLY A 34 -6.76 -4.63 -15.76
C GLY A 34 -5.63 -4.10 -14.88
N LEU A 35 -4.51 -3.67 -15.47
CA LEU A 35 -3.41 -3.07 -14.73
C LEU A 35 -3.65 -1.60 -14.39
N LEU A 36 -4.57 -0.95 -15.10
CA LEU A 36 -4.83 0.47 -15.02
C LEU A 36 -6.33 0.72 -15.15
N GLN A 37 -6.86 1.62 -14.35
CA GLN A 37 -8.27 2.03 -14.41
C GLN A 37 -8.35 3.55 -14.43
N PRO A 38 -8.26 4.19 -15.63
CA PRO A 38 -8.36 5.63 -15.72
C PRO A 38 -9.78 6.09 -15.39
N ALA A 39 -9.90 7.29 -14.87
CA ALA A 39 -11.18 7.96 -14.72
C ALA A 39 -11.75 8.29 -16.10
N ARG A 40 -13.06 8.46 -16.19
CA ARG A 40 -13.76 8.84 -17.41
C ARG A 40 -14.49 10.16 -17.19
N THR A 41 -14.41 11.06 -18.19
CA THR A 41 -15.25 12.26 -18.21
C THR A 41 -16.69 11.90 -18.56
N GLN A 42 -17.60 12.85 -18.46
CA GLN A 42 -19.01 12.65 -18.87
C GLN A 42 -19.13 12.22 -20.33
N GLY A 43 -18.21 12.68 -21.19
CA GLY A 43 -18.15 12.27 -22.59
C GLY A 43 -17.48 10.91 -22.85
N GLY A 44 -17.10 10.19 -21.80
CA GLY A 44 -16.45 8.87 -21.89
C GLY A 44 -14.95 8.92 -22.19
N ASN A 45 -14.32 10.08 -22.15
CA ASN A 45 -12.89 10.24 -22.41
C ASN A 45 -12.06 9.85 -21.19
N ARG A 46 -10.94 9.18 -21.42
CA ARG A 46 -10.01 8.78 -20.38
C ARG A 46 -9.30 9.97 -19.77
N ARG A 47 -9.13 9.94 -18.45
CA ARG A 47 -8.32 10.90 -17.68
C ARG A 47 -7.44 10.14 -16.68
N TYR A 48 -6.21 10.57 -16.58
CA TYR A 48 -5.17 9.93 -15.77
C TYR A 48 -4.73 10.88 -14.66
N SER A 49 -4.50 10.32 -13.48
CA SER A 49 -3.97 11.04 -12.32
C SER A 49 -2.44 10.90 -12.24
N GLU A 50 -1.81 11.65 -11.34
CA GLU A 50 -0.40 11.45 -11.01
C GLU A 50 -0.13 10.05 -10.44
N ILE A 51 -1.10 9.49 -9.71
CA ILE A 51 -1.03 8.11 -9.21
C ILE A 51 -0.99 7.11 -10.36
N ASP A 52 -1.81 7.32 -11.39
CA ASP A 52 -1.81 6.49 -12.58
C ASP A 52 -0.47 6.56 -13.32
N ILE A 53 0.12 7.75 -13.42
CA ILE A 53 1.43 7.94 -14.05
C ILE A 53 2.53 7.21 -13.27
N ALA A 54 2.53 7.33 -11.95
CA ALA A 54 3.46 6.59 -11.08
C ALA A 54 3.30 5.08 -11.24
N ARG A 55 2.07 4.60 -11.34
CA ARG A 55 1.75 3.18 -11.61
C ARG A 55 2.30 2.72 -12.95
N LEU A 56 2.12 3.51 -14.00
CA LEU A 56 2.65 3.23 -15.33
C LEU A 56 4.18 3.13 -15.34
N ARG A 57 4.85 4.02 -14.64
CA ARG A 57 6.31 3.97 -14.47
C ARG A 57 6.76 2.69 -13.79
N ARG A 58 6.06 2.28 -12.73
CA ARG A 58 6.35 1.03 -12.03
C ARG A 58 6.14 -0.19 -12.93
N ILE A 59 5.07 -0.21 -13.72
CA ILE A 59 4.80 -1.26 -14.71
C ILE A 59 5.95 -1.34 -15.72
N SER A 60 6.43 -0.19 -16.20
CA SER A 60 7.56 -0.11 -17.13
C SER A 60 8.83 -0.70 -16.53
N GLU A 61 9.14 -0.40 -15.28
CA GLU A 61 10.30 -0.96 -14.56
C GLU A 61 10.20 -2.49 -14.49
N LEU A 62 9.07 -3.02 -14.09
CA LEU A 62 8.85 -4.46 -13.94
C LEU A 62 8.89 -5.17 -15.31
N THR A 63 8.38 -4.52 -16.36
CA THR A 63 8.48 -5.02 -17.74
C THR A 63 9.94 -5.10 -18.18
N ALA A 64 10.74 -4.08 -17.86
CA ALA A 64 12.17 -4.06 -18.17
C ALA A 64 12.94 -5.16 -17.44
N GLU A 65 12.50 -5.58 -16.28
CA GLU A 65 13.03 -6.72 -15.54
C GLU A 65 12.63 -8.07 -16.14
N GLY A 66 11.83 -8.09 -17.19
CA GLY A 66 11.41 -9.32 -17.87
C GLY A 66 10.14 -9.95 -17.32
N MET A 67 9.41 -9.25 -16.50
CA MET A 67 8.18 -9.75 -15.85
C MET A 67 7.00 -9.69 -16.84
N ASN A 68 6.18 -10.74 -16.87
CA ASN A 68 4.95 -10.76 -17.65
C ASN A 68 3.81 -10.02 -16.93
N VAL A 69 2.70 -9.80 -17.64
CA VAL A 69 1.55 -9.04 -17.12
C VAL A 69 0.99 -9.62 -15.82
N GLU A 70 0.88 -10.94 -15.73
CA GLU A 70 0.37 -11.59 -14.50
C GLU A 70 1.33 -11.42 -13.32
N GLY A 71 2.63 -11.52 -13.56
CA GLY A 71 3.66 -11.25 -12.55
C GLY A 71 3.61 -9.79 -12.08
N ILE A 72 3.50 -8.86 -13.01
CA ILE A 72 3.37 -7.43 -12.73
C ILE A 72 2.14 -7.16 -11.85
N ARG A 73 1.00 -7.74 -12.20
CA ARG A 73 -0.23 -7.61 -11.42
C ARG A 73 -0.04 -8.09 -9.98
N ARG A 74 0.58 -9.25 -9.79
CA ARG A 74 0.86 -9.81 -8.47
C ARG A 74 1.82 -8.94 -7.65
N VAL A 75 2.90 -8.48 -8.27
CA VAL A 75 3.87 -7.62 -7.59
C VAL A 75 3.22 -6.31 -7.15
N MET A 76 2.46 -5.68 -8.02
CA MET A 76 1.77 -4.42 -7.70
C MET A 76 0.72 -4.60 -6.60
N HIS A 77 0.01 -5.72 -6.61
CA HIS A 77 -0.92 -6.06 -5.53
C HIS A 77 -0.18 -6.24 -4.20
N LEU A 78 0.92 -6.98 -4.20
CA LEU A 78 1.74 -7.18 -3.00
C LEU A 78 2.37 -5.88 -2.50
N GLU A 79 2.83 -5.01 -3.39
CA GLU A 79 3.35 -3.69 -3.02
C GLU A 79 2.27 -2.83 -2.34
N ALA A 80 1.05 -2.86 -2.86
CA ALA A 80 -0.09 -2.16 -2.24
C ALA A 80 -0.42 -2.73 -0.85
N GLU A 81 -0.39 -4.06 -0.70
CA GLU A 81 -0.58 -4.72 0.59
C GLU A 81 0.53 -4.37 1.60
N VAL A 82 1.78 -4.34 1.16
CA VAL A 82 2.92 -3.94 2.00
C VAL A 82 2.72 -2.50 2.49
N LEU A 83 2.34 -1.58 1.59
CA LEU A 83 2.09 -0.19 1.97
C LEU A 83 0.94 -0.07 2.97
N ARG A 84 -0.16 -0.79 2.74
CA ARG A 84 -1.30 -0.84 3.66
C ARG A 84 -0.89 -1.34 5.06
N LEU A 85 -0.14 -2.44 5.11
CA LEU A 85 0.32 -3.03 6.37
C LEU A 85 1.31 -2.12 7.10
N ARG A 86 2.20 -1.46 6.39
CA ARG A 86 3.12 -0.47 6.99
C ARG A 86 2.35 0.69 7.61
N ASN A 87 1.35 1.23 6.92
CA ASN A 87 0.51 2.29 7.45
C ASN A 87 -0.25 1.82 8.71
N GLU A 88 -0.78 0.60 8.69
CA GLU A 88 -1.45 0.01 9.85
C GLU A 88 -0.51 -0.17 11.04
N VAL A 89 0.71 -0.65 10.81
CA VAL A 89 1.75 -0.76 11.84
C VAL A 89 2.08 0.61 12.42
N ASP A 90 2.26 1.63 11.58
CA ASP A 90 2.56 2.99 12.02
C ASP A 90 1.42 3.57 12.89
N GLN A 91 0.17 3.33 12.51
CA GLN A 91 -0.99 3.73 13.31
C GLN A 91 -1.02 3.01 14.66
N LEU A 92 -0.76 1.70 14.68
CA LEU A 92 -0.71 0.92 15.91
C LEU A 92 0.42 1.37 16.82
N ARG A 93 1.59 1.70 16.27
CA ARG A 93 2.71 2.26 17.02
C ARG A 93 2.37 3.60 17.65
N LEU A 94 1.67 4.46 16.89
CA LEU A 94 1.21 5.76 17.40
C LEU A 94 0.23 5.59 18.55
N LEU A 95 -0.75 4.68 18.41
CA LEU A 95 -1.71 4.38 19.46
C LEU A 95 -1.02 3.79 20.70
N ALA A 96 -0.05 2.90 20.54
CA ALA A 96 0.73 2.34 21.63
C ALA A 96 1.53 3.42 22.36
N ALA A 97 2.17 4.33 21.63
CA ALA A 97 2.92 5.45 22.20
C ALA A 97 2.00 6.39 22.99
N GLN A 98 0.81 6.68 22.48
CA GLN A 98 -0.20 7.48 23.19
C GLN A 98 -0.70 6.79 24.44
N ALA A 99 -0.92 5.48 24.42
CA ALA A 99 -1.32 4.70 25.58
C ALA A 99 -0.25 4.70 26.68
N ILE A 100 1.02 4.54 26.30
CA ILE A 100 2.16 4.61 27.22
C ILE A 100 2.25 6.00 27.84
N HIS A 101 2.12 7.06 27.05
CA HIS A 101 2.13 8.44 27.55
C HIS A 101 0.98 8.70 28.51
N ALA A 102 -0.22 8.22 28.23
CA ALA A 102 -1.36 8.36 29.12
C ALA A 102 -1.16 7.65 30.47
N VAL A 103 -0.50 6.50 30.48
CA VAL A 103 -0.16 5.77 31.70
C VAL A 103 0.91 6.52 32.53
N GLN A 104 1.89 7.15 31.89
CA GLN A 104 2.95 7.91 32.57
C GLN A 104 2.45 9.22 33.20
N VAL A 105 1.40 9.82 32.62
CA VAL A 105 0.81 11.09 33.08
C VAL A 105 -0.21 10.90 34.23
N ARG A 106 -0.76 9.68 34.40
CA ARG A 106 -1.67 9.39 35.50
C ARG A 106 -0.92 9.38 36.84
N PRO A 107 -1.41 10.13 37.89
CA PRO A 107 -0.84 10.02 39.22
C PRO A 107 -0.97 8.58 39.70
N SER A 108 0.14 8.04 40.19
CA SER A 108 0.31 6.64 40.56
C SER A 108 -0.72 6.13 41.56
N THR A 109 -1.70 5.39 41.06
CA THR A 109 -2.27 4.29 41.83
C THR A 109 -1.30 3.12 41.70
N PRO A 110 -0.93 2.44 42.81
CA PRO A 110 0.00 1.31 42.71
C PRO A 110 -0.57 0.27 41.75
N PRO A 111 0.21 -0.19 40.75
CA PRO A 111 -0.29 -1.15 39.77
C PRO A 111 -0.68 -2.43 40.50
N SER A 112 -1.94 -2.84 40.38
CA SER A 112 -2.35 -4.17 40.81
C SER A 112 -1.53 -5.20 40.03
N GLN A 113 -0.96 -6.17 40.75
CA GLN A 113 -0.09 -7.19 40.15
C GLN A 113 -0.70 -7.96 38.97
N ALA A 114 -1.98 -7.81 38.74
CA ALA A 114 -2.70 -8.43 37.62
C ALA A 114 -2.35 -7.88 36.22
N ASN A 115 -1.71 -6.71 36.11
CA ASN A 115 -1.44 -6.05 34.84
C ASN A 115 -0.08 -6.44 34.21
N ILE A 116 0.71 -7.29 34.89
CA ILE A 116 2.04 -7.69 34.39
C ILE A 116 1.99 -8.97 33.56
N VAL A 117 0.90 -9.76 33.66
CA VAL A 117 0.74 -11.05 32.97
C VAL A 117 0.63 -10.97 31.44
N PRO A 118 0.00 -9.94 30.81
CA PRO A 118 -0.16 -9.90 29.34
C PRO A 118 1.15 -9.71 28.57
N LEU A 119 2.16 -9.08 29.15
CA LEU A 119 3.43 -8.80 28.47
C LEU A 119 4.26 -10.08 28.25
N ARG A 120 4.24 -11.01 29.21
CA ARG A 120 4.92 -12.30 29.07
C ARG A 120 4.29 -13.21 28.02
N GLN A 121 2.97 -13.18 27.88
CA GLN A 121 2.25 -13.94 26.85
C GLN A 121 2.54 -13.42 25.44
N ALA A 122 2.63 -12.11 25.27
CA ALA A 122 2.99 -11.49 23.98
C ALA A 122 4.40 -11.87 23.53
N ILE A 123 5.37 -11.88 24.45
CA ILE A 123 6.76 -12.29 24.16
C ILE A 123 6.83 -13.78 23.78
N THR A 124 6.05 -14.65 24.42
CA THR A 124 6.00 -16.09 24.11
C THR A 124 5.42 -16.36 22.72
N VAL A 125 4.42 -15.58 22.28
CA VAL A 125 3.83 -15.68 20.95
C VAL A 125 4.84 -15.28 19.87
N PHE A 126 5.59 -14.20 20.07
CA PHE A 126 6.65 -13.79 19.14
C PHE A 126 7.80 -14.81 19.08
N GLY A 127 8.19 -15.40 20.18
CA GLY A 127 9.20 -16.45 20.23
C GLY A 127 8.77 -17.72 19.49
N HIS A 128 7.49 -18.01 19.46
CA HIS A 128 6.96 -19.16 18.74
C HIS A 128 6.94 -18.97 17.20
N VAL A 129 6.67 -17.76 16.76
CA VAL A 129 6.70 -17.42 15.33
C VAL A 129 8.13 -17.48 14.77
N ASP A 130 9.10 -17.01 15.53
CA ASP A 130 10.52 -17.10 15.15
C ASP A 130 11.00 -18.56 15.05
N ALA A 131 10.52 -19.44 15.90
CA ALA A 131 10.86 -20.86 15.86
C ALA A 131 10.30 -21.57 14.61
N VAL A 132 9.15 -21.13 14.11
CA VAL A 132 8.56 -21.69 12.88
C VAL A 132 9.31 -21.22 11.63
N LEU A 133 9.78 -19.98 11.61
CA LEU A 133 10.53 -19.40 10.49
C LEU A 133 11.97 -19.94 10.37
N ARG A 134 12.53 -20.52 11.44
CA ARG A 134 13.88 -21.08 11.44
C ARG A 134 13.95 -22.56 11.02
N ARG A 135 12.83 -23.20 10.71
CA ARG A 135 12.76 -24.61 10.33
C ARG A 135 12.89 -24.87 8.82
N ASP A 136 12.99 -23.85 8.02
CA ASP A 136 13.34 -23.94 6.61
C ASP A 136 14.86 -23.66 6.42
#